data_9104682048910b021d75a146406df7b9
#
_entry.id   9104682048910b021d75a146406df7b9
#
_cell.length_a   1.000
_cell.length_b   1.000
_cell.length_c   1.000
_cell.angle_alpha   90.00
_cell.angle_beta   90.00
_cell.angle_gamma   90.00
#
_symmetry.space_group_name_H-M   'P 1'
#
loop_
_entity.id
_entity.type
_entity.pdbx_description
1 polymer ?
#
loop_
_entity_poly.entity_id
_entity_poly.type
_entity_poly.pdbx_seq_one_letter_code
_entity_poly.pdbx_strand_id
1 'polypeptide(L)'
;MNIIAINGSPRKKWNTATLLQNALEGAAERATQAGRTASTELVHLYEHDYKGCISCFACKKIGGKSYGHCAVKDGLTPILDRVAEADVLLLGSPIYFYTETGEMRSFLERLLFPYLSYTPGYQPLFPRTLPTGLVYTMNIPEDKMADYQQDRAVKATWAVTRKIFGSCELFLCTDTYQFDDYSKYVSTSWDPVAKAKRREEVFPQDCARARALGARLVEQAGQAMTTPESVASAGVDTDGGRS
;
A
#
# COMPACT_ATOMS: atom_id res chain seq x y z
N MET A 1 10.50 -15.51 2.99
CA MET A 1 10.07 -14.12 2.80
C MET A 1 8.56 -14.04 2.97
N ASN A 2 8.09 -13.10 3.75
CA ASN A 2 6.65 -12.84 3.95
C ASN A 2 6.22 -11.68 3.05
N ILE A 3 5.34 -11.95 2.11
CA ILE A 3 4.87 -10.98 1.11
C ILE A 3 3.37 -10.81 1.32
N ILE A 4 2.94 -9.62 1.73
CA ILE A 4 1.54 -9.35 2.01
C ILE A 4 0.97 -8.30 1.06
N ALA A 5 -0.20 -8.59 0.51
CA ALA A 5 -0.98 -7.65 -0.29
C ALA A 5 -2.29 -7.32 0.42
N ILE A 6 -2.62 -6.04 0.49
CA ILE A 6 -3.83 -5.52 1.11
C ILE A 6 -4.74 -4.98 0.00
N ASN A 7 -5.90 -5.61 -0.16
CA ASN A 7 -6.91 -5.21 -1.13
C ASN A 7 -8.00 -4.34 -0.49
N GLY A 8 -8.02 -3.06 -0.81
CA GLY A 8 -9.05 -2.09 -0.43
C GLY A 8 -10.21 -2.00 -1.43
N SER A 9 -10.33 -2.95 -2.37
CA SER A 9 -11.50 -3.01 -3.26
C SER A 9 -12.62 -3.86 -2.66
N PRO A 10 -13.89 -3.42 -2.72
CA PRO A 10 -15.03 -4.26 -2.36
C PRO A 10 -15.21 -5.46 -3.32
N ARG A 11 -14.60 -5.39 -4.50
CA ARG A 11 -14.71 -6.42 -5.53
C ARG A 11 -13.50 -7.37 -5.48
N LYS A 12 -13.63 -8.49 -4.80
CA LYS A 12 -12.54 -9.44 -4.54
C LYS A 12 -11.91 -10.09 -5.78
N LYS A 13 -12.61 -10.11 -6.91
CA LYS A 13 -12.15 -10.75 -8.17
C LYS A 13 -12.12 -9.76 -9.34
N TRP A 14 -11.90 -8.47 -9.05
CA TRP A 14 -11.92 -7.42 -10.06
C TRP A 14 -10.54 -6.78 -10.24
N ASN A 15 -10.45 -5.68 -10.98
CA ASN A 15 -9.18 -5.08 -11.44
C ASN A 15 -8.10 -5.01 -10.36
N THR A 16 -8.37 -4.39 -9.20
CA THR A 16 -7.40 -4.22 -8.13
C THR A 16 -6.89 -5.56 -7.58
N ALA A 17 -7.82 -6.46 -7.25
CA ALA A 17 -7.46 -7.78 -6.73
C ALA A 17 -6.68 -8.61 -7.75
N THR A 18 -7.05 -8.54 -9.04
CA THR A 18 -6.33 -9.22 -10.13
C THR A 18 -4.89 -8.72 -10.24
N LEU A 19 -4.67 -7.40 -10.18
CA LEU A 19 -3.34 -6.81 -10.24
C LEU A 19 -2.49 -7.19 -9.01
N LEU A 20 -3.08 -7.14 -7.81
CA LEU A 20 -2.40 -7.57 -6.58
C LEU A 20 -2.01 -9.06 -6.64
N GLN A 21 -2.89 -9.92 -7.15
CA GLN A 21 -2.59 -11.34 -7.31
C GLN A 21 -1.42 -11.55 -8.28
N ASN A 22 -1.41 -10.86 -9.44
CA ASN A 22 -0.28 -10.92 -10.37
C ASN A 22 1.02 -10.41 -9.75
N ALA A 23 0.96 -9.35 -8.93
CA ALA A 23 2.14 -8.85 -8.22
C ALA A 23 2.66 -9.85 -7.19
N LEU A 24 1.78 -10.52 -6.44
CA LEU A 24 2.15 -11.59 -5.51
C LEU A 24 2.80 -12.77 -6.22
N GLU A 25 2.27 -13.19 -7.36
CA GLU A 25 2.84 -14.27 -8.18
C GLU A 25 4.25 -13.90 -8.66
N GLY A 26 4.43 -12.69 -9.22
CA GLY A 26 5.74 -12.22 -9.66
C GLY A 26 6.75 -12.11 -8.51
N ALA A 27 6.29 -11.70 -7.33
CA ALA A 27 7.11 -11.66 -6.12
C ALA A 27 7.53 -13.06 -5.66
N ALA A 28 6.61 -14.03 -5.64
CA ALA A 28 6.90 -15.41 -5.26
C ALA A 28 7.89 -16.09 -6.22
N GLU A 29 7.70 -15.90 -7.52
CA GLU A 29 8.63 -16.41 -8.54
C GLU A 29 10.02 -15.83 -8.39
N ARG A 30 10.12 -14.51 -8.18
CA ARG A 30 11.41 -13.84 -8.02
C ARG A 30 12.12 -14.29 -6.74
N ALA A 31 11.38 -14.49 -5.65
CA ALA A 31 11.94 -15.05 -4.42
C ALA A 31 12.49 -16.46 -4.64
N THR A 32 11.74 -17.33 -5.33
CA THR A 32 12.17 -18.69 -5.67
C THR A 32 13.42 -18.68 -6.55
N GLN A 33 13.48 -17.82 -7.57
CA GLN A 33 14.68 -17.64 -8.42
C GLN A 33 15.91 -17.18 -7.63
N ALA A 34 15.69 -16.43 -6.54
CA ALA A 34 16.73 -16.02 -5.62
C ALA A 34 17.07 -17.07 -4.53
N GLY A 35 16.57 -18.30 -4.65
CA GLY A 35 16.77 -19.38 -3.69
C GLY A 35 16.06 -19.18 -2.34
N ARG A 36 15.00 -18.38 -2.29
CA ARG A 36 14.26 -18.05 -1.06
C ARG A 36 12.86 -18.66 -1.11
N THR A 37 12.40 -19.22 0.00
CA THR A 37 10.98 -19.59 0.16
C THR A 37 10.15 -18.35 0.43
N ALA A 38 9.06 -18.15 -0.34
CA ALA A 38 8.11 -17.07 -0.16
C ALA A 38 6.77 -17.60 0.38
N SER A 39 6.22 -16.89 1.36
CA SER A 39 4.82 -17.00 1.78
C SER A 39 4.10 -15.75 1.27
N THR A 40 3.02 -15.93 0.53
CA THR A 40 2.21 -14.83 -0.02
C THR A 40 0.83 -14.82 0.60
N GLU A 41 0.31 -13.65 0.91
CA GLU A 41 -1.03 -13.46 1.45
C GLU A 41 -1.74 -12.30 0.74
N LEU A 42 -3.02 -12.49 0.37
CA LEU A 42 -3.90 -11.42 -0.10
C LEU A 42 -5.02 -11.20 0.92
N VAL A 43 -4.98 -10.06 1.61
CA VAL A 43 -6.00 -9.66 2.59
C VAL A 43 -7.04 -8.77 1.91
N HIS A 44 -8.32 -9.09 2.09
CA HIS A 44 -9.43 -8.28 1.61
C HIS A 44 -10.01 -7.46 2.76
N LEU A 45 -9.77 -6.13 2.79
CA LEU A 45 -10.19 -5.28 3.90
C LEU A 45 -11.69 -5.31 4.19
N TYR A 46 -12.52 -5.44 3.15
CA TYR A 46 -13.99 -5.54 3.28
C TYR A 46 -14.49 -6.84 3.96
N GLU A 47 -13.61 -7.76 4.33
CA GLU A 47 -13.96 -8.95 5.11
C GLU A 47 -13.71 -8.78 6.61
N HIS A 48 -13.18 -7.64 7.03
CA HIS A 48 -12.81 -7.37 8.41
C HIS A 48 -13.64 -6.22 9.00
N ASP A 49 -14.04 -6.38 10.25
CA ASP A 49 -14.72 -5.30 11.00
C ASP A 49 -13.68 -4.46 11.75
N TYR A 50 -13.55 -3.19 11.34
CA TYR A 50 -12.66 -2.23 11.96
C TYR A 50 -13.07 -0.79 11.62
N LYS A 51 -12.47 0.17 12.33
CA LYS A 51 -12.64 1.60 12.07
C LYS A 51 -11.29 2.28 11.83
N GLY A 52 -11.33 3.48 11.27
CA GLY A 52 -10.18 4.35 11.10
C GLY A 52 -9.57 4.79 12.45
N CYS A 53 -8.61 5.68 12.39
CA CYS A 53 -7.96 6.22 13.57
C CYS A 53 -8.94 7.04 14.42
N ILE A 54 -9.03 6.74 15.70
CA ILE A 54 -9.91 7.43 16.67
C ILE A 54 -9.19 8.53 17.43
N SER A 55 -7.98 8.92 17.03
CA SER A 55 -7.17 9.96 17.66
C SER A 55 -6.93 9.78 19.17
N CYS A 56 -6.77 8.55 19.63
CA CYS A 56 -6.50 8.24 21.04
C CYS A 56 -5.06 8.58 21.47
N PHE A 57 -4.16 8.82 20.52
CA PHE A 57 -2.74 9.14 20.70
C PHE A 57 -1.92 8.16 21.56
N ALA A 58 -2.42 6.99 21.86
CA ALA A 58 -1.67 5.98 22.59
C ALA A 58 -0.35 5.59 21.90
N CYS A 59 -0.33 5.61 20.56
CA CYS A 59 0.87 5.39 19.73
C CYS A 59 1.92 6.52 19.80
N LYS A 60 1.62 7.64 20.48
CA LYS A 60 2.50 8.80 20.64
C LYS A 60 2.88 9.05 22.09
N LYS A 61 2.32 8.29 23.04
CA LYS A 61 2.50 8.50 24.48
C LYS A 61 3.91 8.09 24.92
N ILE A 62 4.66 9.04 25.50
CA ILE A 62 6.01 8.79 26.07
C ILE A 62 5.92 7.70 27.14
N GLY A 63 6.75 6.67 27.06
CA GLY A 63 6.74 5.51 27.93
C GLY A 63 5.49 4.61 27.82
N GLY A 64 4.64 4.89 26.84
CA GLY A 64 3.43 4.08 26.57
C GLY A 64 3.77 2.75 25.91
N LYS A 65 3.08 1.68 26.30
CA LYS A 65 3.28 0.32 25.72
C LYS A 65 3.00 0.24 24.22
N SER A 66 2.23 1.19 23.67
CA SER A 66 1.84 1.21 22.27
C SER A 66 2.60 2.27 21.45
N TYR A 67 3.71 2.83 21.97
CA TYR A 67 4.49 3.80 21.21
C TYR A 67 4.94 3.19 19.87
N GLY A 68 4.66 3.87 18.76
CA GLY A 68 4.94 3.36 17.41
C GLY A 68 3.95 2.31 16.89
N HIS A 69 2.92 1.92 17.67
CA HIS A 69 1.94 0.91 17.26
C HIS A 69 0.50 1.37 17.54
N CYS A 70 -0.46 0.92 16.74
CA CYS A 70 -1.87 1.20 17.00
C CYS A 70 -2.36 0.41 18.22
N ALA A 71 -2.93 1.12 19.21
CA ALA A 71 -3.44 0.50 20.46
C ALA A 71 -4.86 -0.07 20.33
N VAL A 72 -5.61 0.31 19.29
CA VAL A 72 -6.99 -0.16 19.09
C VAL A 72 -6.98 -1.65 18.74
N LYS A 73 -7.79 -2.43 19.47
CA LYS A 73 -7.91 -3.88 19.30
C LYS A 73 -9.22 -4.22 18.59
N ASP A 74 -9.13 -4.65 17.35
CA ASP A 74 -10.26 -5.05 16.49
C ASP A 74 -9.78 -5.97 15.35
N GLY A 75 -10.59 -6.20 14.33
CA GLY A 75 -10.25 -7.04 13.18
C GLY A 75 -9.02 -6.61 12.40
N LEU A 76 -8.58 -5.34 12.53
CA LEU A 76 -7.39 -4.85 11.87
C LEU A 76 -6.09 -5.18 12.62
N THR A 77 -6.13 -5.38 13.93
CA THR A 77 -4.94 -5.62 14.75
C THR A 77 -4.04 -6.73 14.20
N PRO A 78 -4.53 -7.96 13.92
CA PRO A 78 -3.68 -9.03 13.41
C PRO A 78 -3.13 -8.76 12.00
N ILE A 79 -3.80 -7.90 11.22
CA ILE A 79 -3.33 -7.51 9.89
C ILE A 79 -2.14 -6.54 10.04
N LEU A 80 -2.25 -5.55 10.92
CA LEU A 80 -1.16 -4.60 11.20
C LEU A 80 0.09 -5.32 11.74
N ASP A 81 -0.09 -6.32 12.61
CA ASP A 81 1.00 -7.12 13.15
C ASP A 81 1.73 -7.89 12.03
N ARG A 82 0.98 -8.54 11.11
CA ARG A 82 1.59 -9.21 9.94
C ARG A 82 2.28 -8.25 8.99
N VAL A 83 1.73 -7.05 8.77
CA VAL A 83 2.38 -6.02 7.93
C VAL A 83 3.71 -5.56 8.56
N ALA A 84 3.78 -5.43 9.88
CA ALA A 84 5.01 -5.07 10.58
C ALA A 84 6.14 -6.09 10.37
N GLU A 85 5.79 -7.37 10.20
CA GLU A 85 6.71 -8.49 9.99
C GLU A 85 6.98 -8.81 8.51
N ALA A 86 6.24 -8.18 7.58
CA ALA A 86 6.35 -8.47 6.15
C ALA A 86 7.69 -8.00 5.54
N ASP A 87 8.24 -8.75 4.61
CA ASP A 87 9.42 -8.37 3.83
C ASP A 87 9.08 -7.50 2.62
N VAL A 88 7.84 -7.64 2.10
CA VAL A 88 7.29 -6.84 0.99
C VAL A 88 5.82 -6.55 1.27
N LEU A 89 5.40 -5.31 1.02
CA LEU A 89 4.04 -4.84 1.18
C LEU A 89 3.47 -4.34 -0.15
N LEU A 90 2.28 -4.83 -0.52
CA LEU A 90 1.49 -4.34 -1.64
C LEU A 90 0.17 -3.76 -1.12
N LEU A 91 -0.15 -2.54 -1.49
CA LEU A 91 -1.38 -1.84 -1.10
C LEU A 91 -2.17 -1.52 -2.37
N GLY A 92 -3.35 -2.10 -2.54
CA GLY A 92 -4.17 -1.90 -3.73
C GLY A 92 -5.53 -1.32 -3.42
N SER A 93 -5.94 -0.27 -4.15
CA SER A 93 -7.27 0.34 -4.02
C SER A 93 -7.78 0.84 -5.36
N PRO A 94 -9.08 0.72 -5.65
CA PRO A 94 -9.68 1.59 -6.65
C PRO A 94 -9.71 3.02 -6.10
N ILE A 95 -9.67 3.99 -7.02
CA ILE A 95 -9.80 5.40 -6.67
C ILE A 95 -11.26 5.79 -6.73
N TYR A 96 -11.81 6.26 -5.60
CA TYR A 96 -13.14 6.80 -5.43
C TYR A 96 -13.04 8.27 -4.99
N PHE A 97 -13.66 9.17 -5.75
CA PHE A 97 -13.62 10.62 -5.44
C PHE A 97 -12.19 11.12 -5.15
N TYR A 98 -11.27 10.81 -6.07
CA TYR A 98 -9.86 11.24 -6.06
C TYR A 98 -8.94 10.58 -5.03
N THR A 99 -9.45 9.71 -4.15
CA THR A 99 -8.64 9.04 -3.13
C THR A 99 -8.97 7.53 -3.07
N GLU A 100 -8.31 6.82 -2.17
CA GLU A 100 -8.57 5.43 -1.87
C GLU A 100 -10.01 5.24 -1.35
N THR A 101 -10.50 4.00 -1.37
CA THR A 101 -11.77 3.64 -0.73
C THR A 101 -11.74 3.95 0.77
N GLY A 102 -12.91 4.14 1.37
CA GLY A 102 -13.04 4.39 2.81
C GLY A 102 -12.34 3.33 3.67
N GLU A 103 -12.48 2.04 3.31
CA GLU A 103 -11.80 0.95 4.01
C GLU A 103 -10.27 1.05 3.90
N MET A 104 -9.74 1.27 2.69
CA MET A 104 -8.30 1.46 2.53
C MET A 104 -7.83 2.71 3.28
N ARG A 105 -8.60 3.80 3.30
CA ARG A 105 -8.25 5.02 4.01
C ARG A 105 -8.19 4.80 5.52
N SER A 106 -9.19 4.13 6.07
CA SER A 106 -9.23 3.75 7.49
C SER A 106 -8.04 2.84 7.88
N PHE A 107 -7.68 1.91 6.99
CA PHE A 107 -6.49 1.08 7.17
C PHE A 107 -5.20 1.92 7.18
N LEU A 108 -5.02 2.79 6.17
CA LEU A 108 -3.82 3.63 6.04
C LEU A 108 -3.61 4.57 7.23
N GLU A 109 -4.68 5.15 7.77
CA GLU A 109 -4.60 5.96 8.98
C GLU A 109 -4.00 5.19 10.16
N ARG A 110 -4.41 3.94 10.34
CA ARG A 110 -3.95 3.10 11.44
C ARG A 110 -2.62 2.41 11.18
N LEU A 111 -2.25 2.25 9.91
CA LEU A 111 -0.93 1.74 9.52
C LEU A 111 0.14 2.84 9.63
N LEU A 112 -0.10 4.00 9.02
CA LEU A 112 0.94 5.01 8.82
C LEU A 112 1.12 5.93 10.02
N PHE A 113 0.03 6.38 10.66
CA PHE A 113 0.10 7.34 11.74
C PHE A 113 0.95 6.89 12.94
N PRO A 114 0.91 5.64 13.40
CA PRO A 114 1.77 5.19 14.49
C PRO A 114 3.26 5.34 14.20
N TYR A 115 3.68 5.11 12.98
CA TYR A 115 5.09 5.17 12.57
C TYR A 115 5.63 6.56 12.25
N LEU A 116 4.81 7.62 12.35
CA LEU A 116 5.24 8.99 12.15
C LEU A 116 5.54 9.66 13.50
N SER A 117 6.78 10.10 13.77
CA SER A 117 7.09 10.84 14.99
C SER A 117 6.56 12.29 14.93
N TYR A 118 6.29 12.89 16.11
CA TYR A 118 5.98 14.33 16.23
C TYR A 118 7.21 15.13 16.63
N THR A 119 8.36 14.74 16.14
CA THR A 119 9.62 15.47 16.27
C THR A 119 9.88 16.36 15.04
N PRO A 120 10.80 17.33 15.09
CA PRO A 120 11.18 18.09 13.91
C PRO A 120 11.53 17.18 12.73
N GLY A 121 10.96 17.47 11.54
CA GLY A 121 11.11 16.66 10.34
C GLY A 121 10.25 15.39 10.27
N TYR A 122 9.41 15.10 11.27
CA TYR A 122 8.52 13.94 11.29
C TYR A 122 9.26 12.65 10.93
N GLN A 123 10.26 12.26 11.71
CA GLN A 123 11.08 11.09 11.46
C GLN A 123 10.24 9.81 11.49
N PRO A 124 10.49 8.83 10.59
CA PRO A 124 9.83 7.54 10.63
C PRO A 124 10.27 6.74 11.86
N LEU A 125 9.31 6.03 12.47
CA LEU A 125 9.55 5.10 13.59
C LEU A 125 9.56 3.64 13.11
N PHE A 126 9.28 3.37 11.84
CA PHE A 126 9.40 2.02 11.30
C PHE A 126 10.87 1.61 11.28
N PRO A 127 11.25 0.45 11.85
CA PRO A 127 12.65 0.18 12.21
C PRO A 127 13.54 -0.23 11.03
N ARG A 128 12.98 -0.42 9.84
CA ARG A 128 13.69 -0.92 8.66
C ARG A 128 13.08 -0.42 7.36
N THR A 129 13.76 -0.59 6.25
CA THR A 129 13.15 -0.41 4.94
C THR A 129 12.17 -1.55 4.65
N LEU A 130 10.94 -1.21 4.25
CA LEU A 130 9.93 -2.14 3.78
C LEU A 130 9.56 -1.79 2.34
N PRO A 131 10.09 -2.50 1.32
CA PRO A 131 9.70 -2.30 -0.06
C PRO A 131 8.20 -2.40 -0.22
N THR A 132 7.60 -1.30 -0.68
CA THR A 132 6.14 -1.16 -0.76
C THR A 132 5.72 -0.81 -2.17
N GLY A 133 4.61 -1.39 -2.64
CA GLY A 133 3.96 -1.05 -3.90
C GLY A 133 2.55 -0.50 -3.66
N LEU A 134 2.23 0.69 -4.18
CA LEU A 134 0.86 1.21 -4.25
C LEU A 134 0.27 0.91 -5.63
N VAL A 135 -0.82 0.15 -5.67
CA VAL A 135 -1.51 -0.28 -6.89
C VAL A 135 -2.88 0.38 -6.94
N TYR A 136 -3.02 1.39 -7.77
CA TYR A 136 -4.29 2.11 -7.94
C TYR A 136 -4.97 1.78 -9.27
N THR A 137 -6.26 1.51 -9.20
CA THR A 137 -7.11 1.29 -10.37
C THR A 137 -8.15 2.39 -10.48
N MET A 138 -8.39 2.90 -11.68
CA MET A 138 -9.35 3.98 -11.90
C MET A 138 -9.95 3.94 -13.30
N ASN A 139 -11.19 4.40 -13.39
CA ASN A 139 -11.92 4.46 -14.66
C ASN A 139 -11.44 5.60 -15.58
N ILE A 140 -10.78 6.60 -15.01
CA ILE A 140 -10.30 7.77 -15.76
C ILE A 140 -9.10 7.38 -16.65
N PRO A 141 -9.06 7.81 -17.92
CA PRO A 141 -7.88 7.67 -18.78
C PRO A 141 -6.68 8.47 -18.27
N GLU A 142 -5.48 8.03 -18.60
CA GLU A 142 -4.23 8.63 -18.11
C GLU A 142 -4.07 10.08 -18.56
N ASP A 143 -4.42 10.38 -19.82
CA ASP A 143 -4.37 11.73 -20.40
C ASP A 143 -5.34 12.73 -19.74
N LYS A 144 -6.34 12.22 -18.99
CA LYS A 144 -7.31 13.03 -18.24
C LYS A 144 -6.98 13.22 -16.77
N MET A 145 -5.98 12.54 -16.24
CA MET A 145 -5.65 12.60 -14.83
C MET A 145 -5.33 14.01 -14.32
N ALA A 146 -4.62 14.79 -15.13
CA ALA A 146 -4.26 16.17 -14.78
C ALA A 146 -5.48 17.10 -14.70
N ASP A 147 -6.44 16.96 -15.63
CA ASP A 147 -7.68 17.75 -15.67
C ASP A 147 -8.49 17.60 -14.37
N TYR A 148 -8.42 16.41 -13.75
CA TYR A 148 -9.11 16.07 -12.51
C TYR A 148 -8.19 16.13 -11.28
N GLN A 149 -6.96 16.65 -11.37
CA GLN A 149 -5.96 16.73 -10.30
C GLN A 149 -5.69 15.37 -9.61
N GLN A 150 -5.96 14.27 -10.31
CA GLN A 150 -5.84 12.92 -9.78
C GLN A 150 -4.39 12.55 -9.50
N ASP A 151 -3.46 13.07 -10.27
CA ASP A 151 -2.01 12.88 -10.10
C ASP A 151 -1.51 13.42 -8.76
N ARG A 152 -2.07 14.51 -8.25
CA ARG A 152 -1.72 15.09 -6.94
C ARG A 152 -2.24 14.23 -5.78
N ALA A 153 -3.48 13.77 -5.89
CA ALA A 153 -4.13 12.98 -4.83
C ALA A 153 -3.39 11.66 -4.58
N VAL A 154 -3.08 10.91 -5.63
CA VAL A 154 -2.38 9.62 -5.50
C VAL A 154 -0.93 9.78 -5.01
N LYS A 155 -0.27 10.89 -5.35
CA LYS A 155 1.10 11.19 -4.89
C LYS A 155 1.18 11.52 -3.40
N ALA A 156 0.11 12.01 -2.77
CA ALA A 156 0.11 12.33 -1.35
C ALA A 156 0.31 11.09 -0.48
N THR A 157 -0.47 10.04 -0.70
CA THR A 157 -0.33 8.76 0.02
C THR A 157 1.00 8.09 -0.31
N TRP A 158 1.44 8.13 -1.58
CA TRP A 158 2.74 7.62 -1.99
C TRP A 158 3.90 8.28 -1.22
N ALA A 159 3.89 9.61 -1.12
CA ALA A 159 4.96 10.34 -0.45
C ALA A 159 5.08 9.99 1.05
N VAL A 160 3.94 9.89 1.75
CA VAL A 160 3.91 9.50 3.16
C VAL A 160 4.34 8.05 3.35
N THR A 161 3.85 7.13 2.51
CA THR A 161 4.22 5.71 2.56
C THR A 161 5.71 5.52 2.33
N ARG A 162 6.27 6.18 1.31
CA ARG A 162 7.71 6.17 1.02
C ARG A 162 8.54 6.73 2.18
N LYS A 163 8.07 7.82 2.79
CA LYS A 163 8.74 8.41 3.96
C LYS A 163 8.82 7.45 5.13
N ILE A 164 7.73 6.73 5.41
CA ILE A 164 7.64 5.83 6.58
C ILE A 164 8.40 4.53 6.34
N PHE A 165 8.25 3.93 5.16
CA PHE A 165 8.81 2.61 4.86
C PHE A 165 10.14 2.65 4.09
N GLY A 166 10.66 3.83 3.76
CA GLY A 166 11.94 4.00 3.06
C GLY A 166 11.88 3.77 1.55
N SER A 167 10.99 2.92 1.05
CA SER A 167 10.78 2.63 -0.37
C SER A 167 9.31 2.48 -0.70
N CYS A 168 8.87 3.07 -1.83
CA CYS A 168 7.51 2.90 -2.33
C CYS A 168 7.46 3.13 -3.85
N GLU A 169 6.99 2.15 -4.60
CA GLU A 169 6.68 2.28 -6.03
C GLU A 169 5.19 2.57 -6.22
N LEU A 170 4.87 3.47 -7.14
CA LEU A 170 3.49 3.80 -7.52
C LEU A 170 3.15 3.12 -8.85
N PHE A 171 2.09 2.32 -8.85
CA PHE A 171 1.55 1.66 -10.02
C PHE A 171 0.13 2.16 -10.29
N LEU A 172 -0.08 2.73 -11.47
CA LEU A 172 -1.38 3.22 -11.91
C LEU A 172 -1.92 2.33 -13.04
N CYS A 173 -3.15 1.86 -12.87
CA CYS A 173 -3.94 1.20 -13.89
C CYS A 173 -5.16 2.06 -14.18
N THR A 174 -5.05 2.86 -15.21
CA THR A 174 -6.04 3.84 -15.67
C THR A 174 -7.02 3.22 -16.65
N ASP A 175 -8.10 3.92 -16.94
CA ASP A 175 -9.08 3.55 -17.96
C ASP A 175 -9.64 2.13 -17.79
N THR A 176 -9.84 1.68 -16.54
CA THR A 176 -10.24 0.31 -16.25
C THR A 176 -11.70 0.04 -16.59
N TYR A 177 -12.00 -1.21 -16.97
CA TYR A 177 -13.35 -1.72 -17.19
C TYR A 177 -14.12 -1.75 -15.86
N GLN A 178 -15.33 -1.17 -15.84
CA GLN A 178 -16.07 -0.94 -14.59
C GLN A 178 -17.26 -1.89 -14.41
N PHE A 179 -17.98 -2.21 -15.48
CA PHE A 179 -19.20 -3.02 -15.44
C PHE A 179 -19.06 -4.28 -16.29
N ASP A 180 -19.69 -5.37 -15.86
CA ASP A 180 -19.75 -6.62 -16.64
C ASP A 180 -20.54 -6.41 -17.93
N ASP A 181 -21.62 -5.61 -17.84
CA ASP A 181 -22.54 -5.30 -18.92
C ASP A 181 -22.96 -3.85 -18.81
N TYR A 182 -22.38 -3.01 -19.66
CA TYR A 182 -22.66 -1.56 -19.69
C TYR A 182 -24.10 -1.21 -20.07
N SER A 183 -24.81 -2.10 -20.77
CA SER A 183 -26.22 -1.86 -21.16
C SER A 183 -27.17 -1.77 -19.96
N LYS A 184 -26.77 -2.30 -18.80
CA LYS A 184 -27.55 -2.29 -17.56
C LYS A 184 -27.40 -1.01 -16.76
N TYR A 185 -26.53 -0.10 -17.15
CA TYR A 185 -26.19 1.10 -16.38
C TYR A 185 -26.29 2.36 -17.24
N VAL A 186 -26.74 3.45 -16.64
CA VAL A 186 -26.63 4.77 -17.27
C VAL A 186 -25.17 5.19 -17.22
N SER A 187 -24.46 5.02 -18.33
CA SER A 187 -23.02 5.29 -18.44
C SER A 187 -22.72 5.88 -19.82
N THR A 188 -23.05 7.16 -20.01
CA THR A 188 -22.87 7.87 -21.29
C THR A 188 -21.56 8.65 -21.40
N SER A 189 -20.81 8.76 -20.27
CA SER A 189 -19.53 9.48 -20.24
C SER A 189 -18.37 8.67 -20.85
N TRP A 190 -18.57 7.37 -21.06
CA TRP A 190 -17.54 6.46 -21.52
C TRP A 190 -18.07 5.57 -22.66
N ASP A 191 -17.24 5.32 -23.67
CA ASP A 191 -17.55 4.38 -24.73
C ASP A 191 -17.38 2.94 -24.26
N PRO A 192 -18.44 2.12 -24.16
CA PRO A 192 -18.35 0.74 -23.71
C PRO A 192 -17.49 -0.14 -24.63
N VAL A 193 -17.47 0.13 -25.94
CA VAL A 193 -16.69 -0.64 -26.93
C VAL A 193 -15.21 -0.37 -26.70
N ALA A 194 -14.83 0.90 -26.54
CA ALA A 194 -13.44 1.26 -26.23
C ALA A 194 -12.99 0.67 -24.90
N LYS A 195 -13.85 0.68 -23.87
CA LYS A 195 -13.56 0.05 -22.57
C LYS A 195 -13.37 -1.45 -22.66
N ALA A 196 -14.22 -2.15 -23.44
CA ALA A 196 -14.08 -3.59 -23.66
C ALA A 196 -12.76 -3.92 -24.38
N LYS A 197 -12.44 -3.17 -25.44
CA LYS A 197 -11.18 -3.32 -26.16
C LYS A 197 -9.97 -3.11 -25.27
N ARG A 198 -9.96 -2.06 -24.44
CA ARG A 198 -8.90 -1.80 -23.46
C ARG A 198 -8.78 -2.95 -22.45
N ARG A 199 -9.90 -3.53 -22.00
CA ARG A 199 -9.90 -4.68 -21.09
C ARG A 199 -9.26 -5.91 -21.73
N GLU A 200 -9.48 -6.15 -23.02
CA GLU A 200 -8.97 -7.29 -23.75
C GLU A 200 -7.49 -7.11 -24.14
N GLU A 201 -7.11 -5.95 -24.65
CA GLU A 201 -5.78 -5.72 -25.26
C GLU A 201 -4.75 -5.15 -24.27
N VAL A 202 -5.15 -4.27 -23.34
CA VAL A 202 -4.23 -3.51 -22.48
C VAL A 202 -4.17 -4.09 -21.06
N PHE A 203 -5.30 -4.49 -20.48
CA PHE A 203 -5.30 -4.98 -19.11
C PHE A 203 -4.40 -6.22 -18.87
N PRO A 204 -4.22 -7.16 -19.81
CA PRO A 204 -3.21 -8.21 -19.68
C PRO A 204 -1.78 -7.67 -19.57
N GLN A 205 -1.48 -6.56 -20.25
CA GLN A 205 -0.19 -5.87 -20.13
C GLN A 205 -0.04 -5.21 -18.75
N ASP A 206 -1.12 -4.63 -18.21
CA ASP A 206 -1.13 -4.13 -16.84
C ASP A 206 -0.89 -5.24 -15.82
N CYS A 207 -1.45 -6.44 -16.04
CA CYS A 207 -1.18 -7.61 -15.21
C CYS A 207 0.30 -8.02 -15.27
N ALA A 208 0.91 -8.03 -16.46
CA ALA A 208 2.33 -8.31 -16.63
C ALA A 208 3.21 -7.26 -15.93
N ARG A 209 2.85 -5.97 -16.03
CA ARG A 209 3.52 -4.87 -15.33
C ARG A 209 3.40 -5.01 -13.80
N ALA A 210 2.22 -5.43 -13.29
CA ALA A 210 2.01 -5.68 -11.87
C ALA A 210 2.87 -6.86 -11.38
N ARG A 211 2.99 -7.94 -12.19
CA ARG A 211 3.89 -9.07 -11.92
C ARG A 211 5.34 -8.61 -11.82
N ALA A 212 5.79 -7.77 -12.75
CA ALA A 212 7.12 -7.17 -12.72
C ALA A 212 7.33 -6.25 -11.50
N LEU A 213 6.31 -5.51 -11.04
CA LEU A 213 6.37 -4.75 -9.80
C LEU A 213 6.69 -5.66 -8.61
N GLY A 214 5.94 -6.75 -8.44
CA GLY A 214 6.18 -7.71 -7.36
C GLY A 214 7.62 -8.25 -7.35
N ALA A 215 8.15 -8.59 -8.52
CA ALA A 215 9.52 -9.06 -8.67
C ALA A 215 10.54 -8.01 -8.22
N ARG A 216 10.39 -6.73 -8.64
CA ARG A 216 11.28 -5.65 -8.24
C ARG A 216 11.27 -5.39 -6.74
N LEU A 217 10.10 -5.46 -6.09
CA LEU A 217 10.01 -5.26 -4.64
C LEU A 217 10.77 -6.36 -3.87
N VAL A 218 10.76 -7.60 -4.35
CA VAL A 218 11.58 -8.69 -3.78
C VAL A 218 13.07 -8.43 -3.96
N GLU A 219 13.50 -7.89 -5.10
CA GLU A 219 14.90 -7.50 -5.32
C GLU A 219 15.33 -6.40 -4.34
N GLN A 220 14.50 -5.37 -4.14
CA GLN A 220 14.76 -4.31 -3.16
C GLN A 220 14.87 -4.87 -1.73
N ALA A 221 13.97 -5.80 -1.35
CA ALA A 221 14.03 -6.45 -0.05
C ALA A 221 15.33 -7.27 0.12
N GLY A 222 15.78 -7.93 -0.93
CA GLY A 222 17.05 -8.64 -0.94
C GLY A 222 18.27 -7.73 -0.71
N GLN A 223 18.27 -6.56 -1.33
CA GLN A 223 19.33 -5.55 -1.18
C GLN A 223 19.35 -4.96 0.24
N ALA A 224 18.20 -4.65 0.80
CA ALA A 224 18.07 -4.12 2.16
C ALA A 224 18.61 -5.09 3.23
N MET A 225 18.48 -6.40 3.02
CA MET A 225 19.01 -7.44 3.93
C MET A 225 20.53 -7.59 3.85
N THR A 226 21.15 -7.19 2.75
CA THR A 226 22.61 -7.36 2.53
C THR A 226 23.41 -6.12 2.91
N THR A 227 22.79 -4.96 3.10
CA THR A 227 23.45 -3.73 3.52
C THR A 227 23.44 -3.66 5.05
N PRO A 228 24.60 -3.68 5.74
CA PRO A 228 24.65 -3.48 7.19
C PRO A 228 24.16 -2.06 7.50
N GLU A 229 23.06 -1.91 8.22
CA GLU A 229 22.68 -0.62 8.77
C GLU A 229 23.75 -0.15 9.74
N SER A 230 24.39 0.97 9.43
CA SER A 230 25.10 1.74 10.44
C SER A 230 24.06 2.29 11.42
N VAL A 231 23.85 1.58 12.51
CA VAL A 231 23.05 2.05 13.65
C VAL A 231 23.79 3.25 14.22
N ALA A 232 23.45 4.45 13.75
CA ALA A 232 23.78 5.67 14.44
C ALA A 232 22.94 5.71 15.74
N SER A 233 23.58 5.29 16.83
CA SER A 233 23.11 5.49 18.19
C SER A 233 22.92 6.99 18.41
N ALA A 234 21.70 7.48 18.28
CA ALA A 234 21.33 8.78 18.83
C ALA A 234 21.31 8.63 20.35
N GLY A 235 22.45 8.89 20.97
CA GLY A 235 22.56 9.05 22.39
C GLY A 235 21.63 10.17 22.84
N VAL A 236 20.69 9.83 23.70
CA VAL A 236 19.93 10.82 24.46
C VAL A 236 20.89 11.31 25.54
N ASP A 237 21.56 12.43 25.28
CA ASP A 237 22.27 13.16 26.33
C ASP A 237 21.23 13.70 27.31
N THR A 238 21.13 13.03 28.44
CA THR A 238 20.52 13.56 29.66
C THR A 238 21.56 14.38 30.36
N ASP A 239 21.79 15.61 29.90
CA ASP A 239 22.58 16.54 30.70
C ASP A 239 21.66 17.24 31.73
N GLY A 240 21.86 16.85 32.95
CA GLY A 240 21.31 17.49 34.13
C GLY A 240 22.12 18.74 34.48
N GLY A 241 21.59 19.91 34.16
CA GLY A 241 22.12 21.21 34.59
C GLY A 241 21.25 21.85 35.66
N ARG A 242 21.66 21.68 36.92
CA ARG A 242 21.20 22.56 38.04
C ARG A 242 21.75 23.96 37.87
N SER A 243 20.94 24.95 37.99
CA SER A 243 21.12 26.17 38.80
C SER A 243 19.95 27.09 38.56
#